data_8ee56cfb216ffbd845a2a2a840450c99
#
_entry.id   8ee56cfb216ffbd845a2a2a840450c99
#
_cell.length_a   1.000
_cell.length_b   1.000
_cell.length_c   1.000
_cell.angle_alpha   90.00
_cell.angle_beta   90.00
_cell.angle_gamma   90.00
#
_symmetry.space_group_name_H-M   'P 1'
#
loop_
_entity.id
_entity.type
_entity.pdbx_description
1 polymer ?
#
loop_
_entity_poly.entity_id
_entity_poly.type
_entity_poly.pdbx_seq_one_letter_code
_entity_poly.pdbx_strand_id
1 'polypeptide(L)'
;MNFADYLTQKLPAVEAKIMRGLPAAAASTAAPSERTRADLNTYLYQPLAHFSAGGGKRVRPVLCCLGAEAVGGSDEAALPVACAIEDFQSAALIHDDIADKSELRRGEKCLYKTLGTGLAINVGDSALVNVVRRVTATDHLSDQLKVRVIDALLAMQEHTLEGQALDLGWAQNERWDITSDQYLFMALSKTAYYSAAYPLVLGALIGSADQKTLDALKEFGLKVGLAFQLQDDLLNLVGNAEVQGKDFRSD
;
A
#
# COMPACT_ATOMS: atom_id res chain seq x y z
N MET A 1 -20.94 -7.58 14.29
CA MET A 1 -20.36 -7.67 12.95
C MET A 1 -18.91 -8.11 13.11
N ASN A 2 -18.46 -9.15 12.42
CA ASN A 2 -17.06 -9.55 12.41
C ASN A 2 -16.27 -8.74 11.35
N PHE A 3 -14.94 -8.86 11.33
CA PHE A 3 -14.10 -8.08 10.40
C PHE A 3 -14.35 -8.42 8.93
N ALA A 4 -14.68 -9.66 8.59
CA ALA A 4 -14.95 -10.06 7.21
C ALA A 4 -16.23 -9.41 6.68
N ASP A 5 -17.27 -9.33 7.50
CA ASP A 5 -18.53 -8.64 7.14
C ASP A 5 -18.27 -7.14 6.96
N TYR A 6 -17.48 -6.53 7.87
CA TYR A 6 -17.10 -5.12 7.78
C TYR A 6 -16.30 -4.82 6.50
N LEU A 7 -15.31 -5.66 6.20
CA LEU A 7 -14.52 -5.57 4.96
C LEU A 7 -15.43 -5.59 3.72
N THR A 8 -16.34 -6.57 3.65
CA THR A 8 -17.27 -6.71 2.53
C THR A 8 -18.15 -5.47 2.38
N GLN A 9 -18.62 -4.90 3.48
CA GLN A 9 -19.45 -3.69 3.47
C GLN A 9 -18.70 -2.46 2.94
N LYS A 10 -17.42 -2.28 3.32
CA LYS A 10 -16.63 -1.09 2.95
C LYS A 10 -16.00 -1.18 1.55
N LEU A 11 -15.78 -2.38 1.05
CA LEU A 11 -15.05 -2.63 -0.19
C LEU A 11 -15.55 -1.80 -1.40
N PRO A 12 -16.87 -1.72 -1.70
CA PRO A 12 -17.34 -0.97 -2.88
C PRO A 12 -17.00 0.53 -2.83
N ALA A 13 -17.10 1.16 -1.66
CA ALA A 13 -16.79 2.58 -1.48
C ALA A 13 -15.28 2.84 -1.63
N VAL A 14 -14.46 1.95 -1.07
CA VAL A 14 -13.00 2.01 -1.17
C VAL A 14 -12.56 1.86 -2.64
N GLU A 15 -13.02 0.85 -3.36
CA GLU A 15 -12.66 0.63 -4.77
C GLU A 15 -13.09 1.79 -5.66
N ALA A 16 -14.32 2.26 -5.51
CA ALA A 16 -14.79 3.42 -6.25
C ALA A 16 -13.95 4.69 -5.98
N LYS A 17 -13.47 4.88 -4.74
CA LYS A 17 -12.65 6.04 -4.38
C LYS A 17 -11.21 5.89 -4.88
N ILE A 18 -10.64 4.66 -4.86
CA ILE A 18 -9.32 4.38 -5.44
C ILE A 18 -9.32 4.81 -6.91
N MET A 19 -10.25 4.29 -7.70
CA MET A 19 -10.30 4.54 -9.14
C MET A 19 -10.53 6.02 -9.49
N ARG A 20 -11.42 6.71 -8.75
CA ARG A 20 -11.68 8.13 -8.98
C ARG A 20 -10.50 9.06 -8.69
N GLY A 21 -9.61 8.68 -7.79
CA GLY A 21 -8.47 9.50 -7.39
C GLY A 21 -7.16 9.15 -8.11
N LEU A 22 -7.18 8.28 -9.12
CA LEU A 22 -5.99 8.00 -9.92
C LEU A 22 -5.67 9.17 -10.86
N PRO A 23 -4.38 9.44 -11.11
CA PRO A 23 -3.98 10.47 -12.06
C PRO A 23 -4.41 10.09 -13.48
N ALA A 24 -4.69 11.09 -14.29
CA ALA A 24 -5.12 10.91 -15.67
C ALA A 24 -4.43 11.89 -16.62
N ALA A 25 -4.20 11.48 -17.86
CA ALA A 25 -3.56 12.31 -18.88
C ALA A 25 -4.32 13.62 -19.16
N ALA A 26 -5.64 13.62 -19.00
CA ALA A 26 -6.46 14.83 -19.18
C ALA A 26 -6.11 15.95 -18.19
N ALA A 27 -5.57 15.62 -17.02
CA ALA A 27 -5.12 16.57 -16.01
C ALA A 27 -3.73 17.17 -16.29
N SER A 28 -3.01 16.64 -17.30
CA SER A 28 -1.68 17.14 -17.66
C SER A 28 -1.81 18.42 -18.51
N THR A 29 -1.77 19.57 -17.85
CA THR A 29 -1.82 20.88 -18.51
C THR A 29 -0.56 21.23 -19.30
N ALA A 30 0.56 20.56 -19.01
CA ALA A 30 1.85 20.75 -19.67
C ALA A 30 2.01 19.98 -20.98
N ALA A 31 1.12 19.03 -21.32
CA ALA A 31 1.21 18.26 -22.53
C ALA A 31 0.89 19.13 -23.77
N PRO A 32 1.86 19.27 -24.73
CA PRO A 32 1.74 20.25 -25.83
C PRO A 32 0.73 19.84 -26.90
N SER A 33 0.32 18.57 -26.95
CA SER A 33 -0.59 18.06 -27.97
C SER A 33 -1.45 16.90 -27.45
N GLU A 34 -2.51 16.59 -28.19
CA GLU A 34 -3.36 15.41 -27.94
C GLU A 34 -2.58 14.10 -28.10
N ARG A 35 -1.66 14.04 -29.05
CA ARG A 35 -0.78 12.88 -29.24
C ARG A 35 0.08 12.64 -28.01
N THR A 36 0.70 13.68 -27.45
CA THR A 36 1.50 13.58 -26.23
C THR A 36 0.63 13.13 -25.05
N ARG A 37 -0.63 13.60 -24.94
CA ARG A 37 -1.57 13.10 -23.91
C ARG A 37 -1.92 11.64 -24.10
N ALA A 38 -2.10 11.18 -25.34
CA ALA A 38 -2.33 9.78 -25.66
C ALA A 38 -1.14 8.89 -25.27
N ASP A 39 0.08 9.35 -25.55
CA ASP A 39 1.32 8.67 -25.16
C ASP A 39 1.45 8.59 -23.62
N LEU A 40 1.21 9.67 -22.89
CA LEU A 40 1.19 9.68 -21.43
C LEU A 40 0.15 8.72 -20.87
N ASN A 41 -1.03 8.65 -21.47
CA ASN A 41 -2.05 7.71 -21.07
C ASN A 41 -1.60 6.26 -21.28
N THR A 42 -1.00 5.97 -22.44
CA THR A 42 -0.56 4.61 -22.81
C THR A 42 0.61 4.14 -21.94
N TYR A 43 1.57 5.02 -21.64
CA TYR A 43 2.82 4.61 -20.99
C TYR A 43 2.81 4.78 -19.45
N LEU A 44 1.87 5.55 -18.89
CA LEU A 44 1.87 5.87 -17.47
C LEU A 44 0.50 5.65 -16.80
N TYR A 45 -0.54 6.38 -17.24
CA TYR A 45 -1.77 6.44 -16.47
C TYR A 45 -2.66 5.21 -16.62
N GLN A 46 -2.80 4.68 -17.84
CA GLN A 46 -3.58 3.47 -18.08
C GLN A 46 -2.96 2.22 -17.43
N PRO A 47 -1.63 1.99 -17.49
CA PRO A 47 -0.98 0.92 -16.76
C PRO A 47 -1.21 0.99 -15.24
N LEU A 48 -1.10 2.19 -14.63
CA LEU A 48 -1.39 2.37 -13.21
C LEU A 48 -2.86 2.08 -12.88
N ALA A 49 -3.78 2.59 -13.71
CA ALA A 49 -5.21 2.35 -13.53
C ALA A 49 -5.55 0.86 -13.65
N HIS A 50 -4.98 0.17 -14.63
CA HIS A 50 -5.16 -1.27 -14.83
C HIS A 50 -4.63 -2.06 -13.61
N PHE A 51 -3.41 -1.77 -13.15
CA PHE A 51 -2.83 -2.40 -11.97
C PHE A 51 -3.70 -2.18 -10.72
N SER A 52 -4.17 -0.95 -10.51
CA SER A 52 -5.01 -0.60 -9.38
C SER A 52 -6.39 -1.27 -9.44
N ALA A 53 -6.95 -1.48 -10.66
CA ALA A 53 -8.21 -2.18 -10.89
C ALA A 53 -8.10 -3.70 -10.72
N GLY A 54 -6.89 -4.28 -10.78
CA GLY A 54 -6.64 -5.72 -10.72
C GLY A 54 -7.08 -6.41 -9.42
N GLY A 55 -7.84 -5.73 -8.58
CA GLY A 55 -8.48 -6.29 -7.39
C GLY A 55 -7.54 -6.35 -6.17
N GLY A 56 -7.96 -7.13 -5.20
CA GLY A 56 -7.28 -7.34 -3.92
C GLY A 56 -8.24 -7.23 -2.75
N LYS A 57 -7.84 -7.73 -1.58
CA LYS A 57 -8.70 -7.73 -0.38
C LYS A 57 -8.92 -6.33 0.21
N ARG A 58 -8.16 -5.32 -0.20
CA ARG A 58 -8.23 -3.93 0.30
C ARG A 58 -8.26 -3.81 1.83
N VAL A 59 -7.57 -4.70 2.50
CA VAL A 59 -7.54 -4.75 3.98
C VAL A 59 -6.99 -3.44 4.57
N ARG A 60 -5.93 -2.89 3.98
CA ARG A 60 -5.26 -1.67 4.47
C ARG A 60 -6.16 -0.44 4.46
N PRO A 61 -6.79 -0.08 3.34
CA PRO A 61 -7.73 1.04 3.32
C PRO A 61 -8.94 0.81 4.24
N VAL A 62 -9.44 -0.43 4.36
CA VAL A 62 -10.55 -0.75 5.27
C VAL A 62 -10.13 -0.63 6.72
N LEU A 63 -8.90 -1.00 7.09
CA LEU A 63 -8.37 -0.76 8.45
C LEU A 63 -8.24 0.74 8.76
N CYS A 64 -7.93 1.58 7.76
CA CYS A 64 -7.93 3.03 7.94
C CYS A 64 -9.35 3.56 8.24
N CYS A 65 -10.36 3.11 7.50
CA CYS A 65 -11.76 3.43 7.80
C CYS A 65 -12.16 2.96 9.20
N LEU A 66 -11.79 1.74 9.58
CA LEU A 66 -12.05 1.18 10.90
C LEU A 66 -11.37 2.00 12.01
N GLY A 67 -10.13 2.45 11.80
CA GLY A 67 -9.42 3.32 12.73
C GLY A 67 -10.14 4.64 12.99
N ALA A 68 -10.73 5.25 11.96
CA ALA A 68 -11.53 6.46 12.11
C ALA A 68 -12.82 6.19 12.90
N GLU A 69 -13.57 5.16 12.54
CA GLU A 69 -14.82 4.80 13.22
C GLU A 69 -14.61 4.36 14.67
N ALA A 70 -13.50 3.69 14.98
CA ALA A 70 -13.16 3.23 16.34
C ALA A 70 -13.02 4.38 17.36
N VAL A 71 -12.75 5.59 16.87
CA VAL A 71 -12.65 6.79 17.72
C VAL A 71 -13.81 7.77 17.52
N GLY A 72 -14.91 7.31 16.88
CA GLY A 72 -16.11 8.10 16.65
C GLY A 72 -16.03 9.05 15.46
N GLY A 73 -15.00 8.91 14.62
CA GLY A 73 -14.86 9.64 13.36
C GLY A 73 -15.66 9.03 12.21
N SER A 74 -15.53 9.63 11.02
CA SER A 74 -16.20 9.17 9.80
C SER A 74 -15.24 8.39 8.90
N ASP A 75 -15.67 7.21 8.45
CA ASP A 75 -14.97 6.45 7.41
C ASP A 75 -14.89 7.20 6.09
N GLU A 76 -15.94 7.93 5.72
CA GLU A 76 -15.96 8.76 4.52
C GLU A 76 -14.88 9.84 4.54
N ALA A 77 -14.65 10.47 5.71
CA ALA A 77 -13.58 11.43 5.90
C ALA A 77 -12.19 10.78 5.78
N ALA A 78 -12.05 9.52 6.17
CA ALA A 78 -10.80 8.77 6.10
C ALA A 78 -10.51 8.19 4.69
N LEU A 79 -11.52 8.01 3.83
CA LEU A 79 -11.39 7.38 2.51
C LEU A 79 -10.25 7.95 1.64
N PRO A 80 -10.00 9.27 1.52
CA PRO A 80 -8.89 9.77 0.72
C PRO A 80 -7.53 9.27 1.21
N VAL A 81 -7.31 9.25 2.52
CA VAL A 81 -6.06 8.77 3.14
C VAL A 81 -5.98 7.25 3.08
N ALA A 82 -7.09 6.54 3.26
CA ALA A 82 -7.19 5.11 3.04
C ALA A 82 -6.75 4.72 1.62
N CYS A 83 -7.17 5.49 0.61
CA CYS A 83 -6.74 5.28 -0.77
C CYS A 83 -5.26 5.66 -1.02
N ALA A 84 -4.71 6.63 -0.27
CA ALA A 84 -3.29 6.95 -0.33
C ALA A 84 -2.42 5.77 0.14
N ILE A 85 -2.86 5.04 1.17
CA ILE A 85 -2.20 3.80 1.61
C ILE A 85 -2.23 2.73 0.51
N GLU A 86 -3.32 2.62 -0.23
CA GLU A 86 -3.44 1.66 -1.33
C GLU A 86 -2.62 2.05 -2.56
N ASP A 87 -2.43 3.36 -2.82
CA ASP A 87 -1.49 3.82 -3.85
C ASP A 87 -0.05 3.45 -3.47
N PHE A 88 0.33 3.62 -2.19
CA PHE A 88 1.62 3.13 -1.70
C PHE A 88 1.76 1.61 -1.88
N GLN A 89 0.74 0.84 -1.52
CA GLN A 89 0.71 -0.61 -1.75
C GLN A 89 0.91 -0.97 -3.24
N SER A 90 0.28 -0.22 -4.14
CA SER A 90 0.42 -0.46 -5.58
C SER A 90 1.85 -0.19 -6.04
N ALA A 91 2.46 0.91 -5.59
CA ALA A 91 3.85 1.22 -5.88
C ALA A 91 4.81 0.15 -5.34
N ALA A 92 4.63 -0.24 -4.08
CA ALA A 92 5.44 -1.27 -3.43
C ALA A 92 5.38 -2.60 -4.21
N LEU A 93 4.18 -3.05 -4.59
CA LEU A 93 4.02 -4.29 -5.35
C LEU A 93 4.63 -4.22 -6.75
N ILE A 94 4.52 -3.07 -7.45
CA ILE A 94 5.13 -2.90 -8.78
C ILE A 94 6.66 -2.97 -8.69
N HIS A 95 7.26 -2.33 -7.68
CA HIS A 95 8.71 -2.35 -7.47
C HIS A 95 9.20 -3.71 -6.96
N ASP A 96 8.45 -4.35 -6.08
CA ASP A 96 8.71 -5.69 -5.54
C ASP A 96 8.73 -6.75 -6.65
N ASP A 97 7.73 -6.74 -7.54
CA ASP A 97 7.70 -7.62 -8.72
C ASP A 97 8.97 -7.53 -9.58
N ILE A 98 9.58 -6.34 -9.66
CA ILE A 98 10.84 -6.13 -10.40
C ILE A 98 12.02 -6.71 -9.60
N ALA A 99 12.07 -6.43 -8.30
CA ALA A 99 13.16 -6.85 -7.42
C ALA A 99 13.22 -8.39 -7.32
N ASP A 100 12.07 -9.02 -7.17
CA ASP A 100 11.93 -10.47 -7.02
C ASP A 100 11.88 -11.23 -8.35
N LYS A 101 11.86 -10.49 -9.47
CA LYS A 101 11.71 -11.04 -10.82
C LYS A 101 10.45 -11.91 -10.99
N SER A 102 9.39 -11.55 -10.30
CA SER A 102 8.11 -12.26 -10.31
C SER A 102 7.51 -12.35 -11.72
N GLU A 103 6.90 -13.47 -12.06
CA GLU A 103 6.25 -13.67 -13.37
C GLU A 103 4.80 -13.18 -13.36
N LEU A 104 4.08 -13.44 -12.28
CA LEU A 104 2.66 -13.20 -12.15
C LEU A 104 2.31 -12.40 -10.89
N ARG A 105 1.36 -11.49 -11.03
CA ARG A 105 0.70 -10.77 -9.93
C ARG A 105 -0.82 -10.84 -10.10
N ARG A 106 -1.52 -11.41 -9.14
CA ARG A 106 -3.00 -11.55 -9.17
C ARG A 106 -3.50 -12.31 -10.42
N GLY A 107 -2.73 -13.28 -10.91
CA GLY A 107 -3.05 -14.08 -12.09
C GLY A 107 -2.71 -13.45 -13.44
N GLU A 108 -2.20 -12.22 -13.45
CA GLU A 108 -1.74 -11.53 -14.65
C GLU A 108 -0.21 -11.41 -14.68
N LYS A 109 0.37 -11.23 -15.86
CA LYS A 109 1.82 -10.96 -16.00
C LYS A 109 2.17 -9.66 -15.27
N CYS A 110 3.27 -9.70 -14.51
CA CYS A 110 3.79 -8.51 -13.84
C CYS A 110 4.04 -7.36 -14.82
N LEU A 111 3.83 -6.13 -14.35
CA LEU A 111 3.84 -4.94 -15.21
C LEU A 111 5.16 -4.78 -15.96
N TYR A 112 6.30 -5.08 -15.32
CA TYR A 112 7.62 -4.98 -15.96
C TYR A 112 7.85 -6.01 -17.07
N LYS A 113 7.12 -7.12 -17.06
CA LYS A 113 7.15 -8.12 -18.16
C LYS A 113 6.42 -7.64 -19.40
N THR A 114 5.43 -6.76 -19.25
CA THR A 114 4.59 -6.25 -20.35
C THR A 114 5.07 -4.91 -20.88
N LEU A 115 5.51 -4.01 -20.00
CA LEU A 115 5.95 -2.65 -20.35
C LEU A 115 7.47 -2.48 -20.45
N GLY A 116 8.23 -3.43 -19.89
CA GLY A 116 9.65 -3.26 -19.62
C GLY A 116 9.92 -2.56 -18.29
N THR A 117 11.09 -2.83 -17.71
CA THR A 117 11.48 -2.39 -16.36
C THR A 117 11.41 -0.88 -16.18
N GLY A 118 11.91 -0.10 -17.14
CA GLY A 118 11.95 1.36 -16.99
C GLY A 118 10.57 2.01 -16.89
N LEU A 119 9.61 1.58 -17.70
CA LEU A 119 8.23 2.10 -17.61
C LEU A 119 7.52 1.61 -16.36
N ALA A 120 7.75 0.35 -15.94
CA ALA A 120 7.15 -0.18 -14.73
C ALA A 120 7.65 0.58 -13.48
N ILE A 121 8.94 0.91 -13.38
CA ILE A 121 9.47 1.77 -12.31
C ILE A 121 8.73 3.11 -12.31
N ASN A 122 8.63 3.77 -13.46
CA ASN A 122 7.98 5.07 -13.58
C ASN A 122 6.47 5.03 -13.22
N VAL A 123 5.79 3.92 -13.50
CA VAL A 123 4.39 3.71 -13.06
C VAL A 123 4.31 3.58 -11.55
N GLY A 124 5.23 2.84 -10.92
CA GLY A 124 5.34 2.75 -9.44
C GLY A 124 5.61 4.10 -8.80
N ASP A 125 6.54 4.88 -9.35
CA ASP A 125 6.85 6.25 -8.89
C ASP A 125 5.63 7.18 -9.00
N SER A 126 4.84 7.04 -10.07
CA SER A 126 3.59 7.79 -10.21
C SER A 126 2.59 7.46 -9.11
N ALA A 127 2.51 6.21 -8.67
CA ALA A 127 1.69 5.82 -7.54
C ALA A 127 2.21 6.44 -6.22
N LEU A 128 3.54 6.48 -6.00
CA LEU A 128 4.13 7.15 -4.83
C LEU A 128 3.81 8.66 -4.80
N VAL A 129 3.90 9.34 -5.93
CA VAL A 129 3.52 10.77 -6.04
C VAL A 129 2.03 10.93 -5.70
N ASN A 130 1.18 10.00 -6.13
CA ASN A 130 -0.26 10.06 -5.87
C ASN A 130 -0.61 9.89 -4.38
N VAL A 131 0.21 9.23 -3.57
CA VAL A 131 0.04 9.13 -2.11
C VAL A 131 -0.14 10.53 -1.49
N VAL A 132 0.82 11.42 -1.74
CA VAL A 132 0.76 12.80 -1.21
C VAL A 132 -0.33 13.61 -1.89
N ARG A 133 -0.52 13.44 -3.19
CA ARG A 133 -1.57 14.13 -3.97
C ARG A 133 -2.96 13.89 -3.39
N ARG A 134 -3.30 12.67 -3.00
CA ARG A 134 -4.61 12.38 -2.38
C ARG A 134 -4.85 13.16 -1.10
N VAL A 135 -3.84 13.28 -0.25
CA VAL A 135 -3.95 14.04 1.01
C VAL A 135 -4.11 15.54 0.73
N THR A 136 -3.24 16.09 -0.12
CA THR A 136 -3.24 17.53 -0.42
C THR A 136 -4.51 17.99 -1.16
N ALA A 137 -5.08 17.11 -1.98
CA ALA A 137 -6.33 17.39 -2.72
C ALA A 137 -7.61 17.18 -1.89
N THR A 138 -7.49 16.86 -0.59
CA THR A 138 -8.64 16.62 0.27
C THR A 138 -9.09 17.91 0.95
N ASP A 139 -10.23 18.47 0.53
CA ASP A 139 -10.69 19.81 0.97
C ASP A 139 -11.17 19.85 2.41
N HIS A 140 -11.73 18.75 2.94
CA HIS A 140 -12.28 18.71 4.30
C HIS A 140 -11.24 18.52 5.41
N LEU A 141 -9.96 18.27 5.08
CA LEU A 141 -8.88 18.23 6.05
C LEU A 141 -8.22 19.60 6.17
N SER A 142 -8.03 20.08 7.41
CA SER A 142 -7.25 21.30 7.65
C SER A 142 -5.78 21.09 7.23
N ASP A 143 -5.10 22.17 6.86
CA ASP A 143 -3.69 22.11 6.46
C ASP A 143 -2.81 21.52 7.56
N GLN A 144 -3.09 21.83 8.82
CA GLN A 144 -2.38 21.23 9.96
C GLN A 144 -2.58 19.71 10.02
N LEU A 145 -3.80 19.22 9.77
CA LEU A 145 -4.08 17.79 9.77
C LEU A 145 -3.45 17.12 8.53
N LYS A 146 -3.47 17.76 7.36
CA LYS A 146 -2.77 17.27 6.17
C LYS A 146 -1.29 17.06 6.43
N VAL A 147 -0.62 18.02 7.08
CA VAL A 147 0.80 17.89 7.43
C VAL A 147 1.03 16.69 8.35
N ARG A 148 0.24 16.51 9.41
CA ARG A 148 0.34 15.36 10.31
C ARG A 148 0.09 14.02 9.61
N VAL A 149 -0.87 13.98 8.70
CA VAL A 149 -1.17 12.77 7.89
C VAL A 149 -0.01 12.45 6.95
N ILE A 150 0.57 13.46 6.29
CA ILE A 150 1.72 13.28 5.39
C ILE A 150 2.93 12.78 6.19
N ASP A 151 3.21 13.36 7.34
CA ASP A 151 4.31 12.94 8.22
C ASP A 151 4.15 11.47 8.65
N ALA A 152 2.95 11.07 9.05
CA ALA A 152 2.65 9.68 9.39
C ALA A 152 2.77 8.72 8.18
N LEU A 153 2.36 9.15 6.97
CA LEU A 153 2.55 8.38 5.74
C LEU A 153 4.04 8.25 5.39
N LEU A 154 4.84 9.29 5.57
CA LEU A 154 6.28 9.25 5.33
C LEU A 154 6.96 8.28 6.32
N ALA A 155 6.66 8.39 7.62
CA ALA A 155 7.20 7.46 8.61
C ALA A 155 6.81 5.99 8.32
N MET A 156 5.59 5.74 7.86
CA MET A 156 5.16 4.42 7.38
C MET A 156 6.02 3.92 6.22
N GLN A 157 6.27 4.78 5.24
CA GLN A 157 7.07 4.44 4.05
C GLN A 157 8.54 4.20 4.41
N GLU A 158 9.13 5.04 5.27
CA GLU A 158 10.51 4.89 5.74
C GLU A 158 10.73 3.53 6.39
N HIS A 159 9.88 3.14 7.34
CA HIS A 159 9.96 1.81 7.95
C HIS A 159 9.85 0.69 6.92
N THR A 160 8.91 0.81 5.98
CA THR A 160 8.71 -0.23 4.95
C THR A 160 9.95 -0.36 4.05
N LEU A 161 10.57 0.77 3.67
CA LEU A 161 11.80 0.78 2.86
C LEU A 161 12.99 0.19 3.63
N GLU A 162 13.13 0.49 4.94
CA GLU A 162 14.15 -0.11 5.80
C GLU A 162 14.02 -1.64 5.85
N GLY A 163 12.79 -2.13 6.08
CA GLY A 163 12.51 -3.57 6.10
C GLY A 163 12.79 -4.24 4.76
N GLN A 164 12.35 -3.64 3.65
CA GLN A 164 12.61 -4.14 2.30
C GLN A 164 14.11 -4.14 1.96
N ALA A 165 14.84 -3.12 2.38
CA ALA A 165 16.29 -3.05 2.16
C ALA A 165 17.04 -4.18 2.90
N LEU A 166 16.61 -4.51 4.13
CA LEU A 166 17.18 -5.64 4.87
C LEU A 166 16.87 -6.97 4.19
N ASP A 167 15.63 -7.19 3.81
CA ASP A 167 15.18 -8.42 3.17
C ASP A 167 15.96 -8.69 1.87
N LEU A 168 15.94 -7.74 0.94
CA LEU A 168 16.68 -7.84 -0.32
C LEU A 168 18.20 -7.91 -0.09
N GLY A 169 18.72 -7.10 0.83
CA GLY A 169 20.16 -7.04 1.11
C GLY A 169 20.69 -8.33 1.70
N TRP A 170 19.95 -8.95 2.60
CA TRP A 170 20.34 -10.25 3.19
C TRP A 170 20.28 -11.37 2.16
N ALA A 171 19.23 -11.42 1.33
CA ALA A 171 19.11 -12.40 0.27
C ALA A 171 20.24 -12.28 -0.78
N GLN A 172 20.53 -11.04 -1.24
CA GLN A 172 21.57 -10.78 -2.25
C GLN A 172 22.99 -11.07 -1.76
N ASN A 173 23.24 -10.91 -0.45
CA ASN A 173 24.55 -11.14 0.15
C ASN A 173 24.66 -12.50 0.85
N GLU A 174 23.69 -13.41 0.63
CA GLU A 174 23.67 -14.77 1.20
C GLU A 174 23.92 -14.79 2.72
N ARG A 175 23.26 -13.89 3.46
CA ARG A 175 23.40 -13.75 4.91
C ARG A 175 22.60 -14.83 5.63
N TRP A 176 23.27 -15.90 6.01
CA TRP A 176 22.71 -17.04 6.75
C TRP A 176 22.82 -16.91 8.28
N ASP A 177 23.45 -15.85 8.76
CA ASP A 177 23.72 -15.55 10.17
C ASP A 177 22.67 -14.64 10.83
N ILE A 178 21.50 -14.48 10.19
CA ILE A 178 20.41 -13.62 10.67
C ILE A 178 19.82 -14.21 11.96
N THR A 179 19.77 -13.39 13.02
CA THR A 179 19.15 -13.78 14.29
C THR A 179 17.62 -13.62 14.23
N SER A 180 16.91 -14.28 15.15
CA SER A 180 15.46 -14.13 15.27
C SER A 180 15.04 -12.68 15.51
N ASP A 181 15.78 -11.90 16.31
CA ASP A 181 15.48 -10.49 16.57
C ASP A 181 15.64 -9.63 15.32
N GLN A 182 16.68 -9.90 14.51
CA GLN A 182 16.88 -9.21 13.23
C GLN A 182 15.75 -9.52 12.24
N TYR A 183 15.35 -10.81 12.14
CA TYR A 183 14.22 -11.20 11.31
C TYR A 183 12.91 -10.53 11.78
N LEU A 184 12.62 -10.53 13.08
CA LEU A 184 11.43 -9.87 13.62
C LEU A 184 11.43 -8.37 13.35
N PHE A 185 12.59 -7.72 13.46
CA PHE A 185 12.72 -6.29 13.11
C PHE A 185 12.44 -6.05 11.62
N MET A 186 13.00 -6.86 10.73
CA MET A 186 12.75 -6.77 9.29
C MET A 186 11.27 -7.00 8.99
N ALA A 187 10.64 -8.04 9.54
CA ALA A 187 9.23 -8.37 9.33
C ALA A 187 8.29 -7.27 9.86
N LEU A 188 8.59 -6.69 11.02
CA LEU A 188 7.87 -5.53 11.54
C LEU A 188 8.01 -4.34 10.58
N SER A 189 9.21 -4.02 10.16
CA SER A 189 9.52 -2.87 9.31
C SER A 189 8.91 -3.03 7.91
N LYS A 190 9.18 -4.15 7.23
CA LYS A 190 8.70 -4.42 5.87
C LYS A 190 7.17 -4.47 5.78
N THR A 191 6.50 -5.05 6.79
CA THR A 191 5.09 -5.40 6.65
C THR A 191 4.18 -4.79 7.73
N ALA A 192 4.53 -4.88 9.03
CA ALA A 192 3.56 -4.58 10.07
C ALA A 192 3.16 -3.10 10.11
N TYR A 193 4.11 -2.20 9.89
CA TYR A 193 3.86 -0.77 9.87
C TYR A 193 2.80 -0.39 8.83
N TYR A 194 3.00 -0.75 7.56
CA TYR A 194 2.09 -0.30 6.51
C TYR A 194 0.85 -1.18 6.35
N SER A 195 0.87 -2.44 6.84
CA SER A 195 -0.24 -3.36 6.66
C SER A 195 -1.34 -3.21 7.71
N ALA A 196 -1.00 -2.79 8.94
CA ALA A 196 -1.98 -2.68 10.00
C ALA A 196 -1.77 -1.46 10.91
N ALA A 197 -0.54 -1.17 11.36
CA ALA A 197 -0.30 -0.13 12.36
C ALA A 197 -0.69 1.26 11.85
N TYR A 198 -0.06 1.72 10.78
CA TYR A 198 -0.36 3.04 10.24
C TYR A 198 -1.75 3.17 9.60
N PRO A 199 -2.31 2.17 8.93
CA PRO A 199 -3.73 2.25 8.54
C PRO A 199 -4.65 2.61 9.70
N LEU A 200 -4.56 1.91 10.83
CA LEU A 200 -5.36 2.23 12.02
C LEU A 200 -5.06 3.61 12.59
N VAL A 201 -3.78 3.96 12.73
CA VAL A 201 -3.32 5.26 13.25
C VAL A 201 -3.80 6.40 12.37
N LEU A 202 -3.66 6.31 11.06
CA LEU A 202 -4.07 7.34 10.10
C LEU A 202 -5.58 7.58 10.15
N GLY A 203 -6.37 6.51 10.21
CA GLY A 203 -7.81 6.62 10.38
C GLY A 203 -8.18 7.31 11.70
N ALA A 204 -7.60 6.87 12.81
CA ALA A 204 -7.83 7.44 14.13
C ALA A 204 -7.37 8.91 14.22
N LEU A 205 -6.27 9.27 13.53
CA LEU A 205 -5.78 10.64 13.44
C LEU A 205 -6.81 11.55 12.77
N ILE A 206 -7.44 11.09 11.68
CA ILE A 206 -8.53 11.82 11.02
C ILE A 206 -9.76 11.91 11.92
N GLY A 207 -10.05 10.86 12.69
CA GLY A 207 -11.10 10.84 13.70
C GLY A 207 -10.80 11.68 14.95
N SER A 208 -9.66 12.41 14.98
CA SER A 208 -9.25 13.30 16.09
C SER A 208 -8.92 12.57 17.40
N ALA A 209 -8.38 11.36 17.32
CA ALA A 209 -7.91 10.61 18.49
C ALA A 209 -6.80 11.36 19.24
N ASP A 210 -6.75 11.18 20.55
CA ASP A 210 -5.64 11.62 21.37
C ASP A 210 -4.38 10.74 21.17
N GLN A 211 -3.23 11.24 21.63
CA GLN A 211 -1.95 10.55 21.42
C GLN A 211 -1.95 9.16 22.07
N LYS A 212 -2.55 9.01 23.25
CA LYS A 212 -2.61 7.71 23.95
C LYS A 212 -3.36 6.66 23.13
N THR A 213 -4.46 7.05 22.50
CA THR A 213 -5.25 6.17 21.60
C THR A 213 -4.46 5.83 20.33
N LEU A 214 -3.76 6.81 19.72
CA LEU A 214 -2.89 6.59 18.57
C LEU A 214 -1.78 5.58 18.89
N ASP A 215 -1.12 5.73 20.05
CA ASP A 215 -0.05 4.82 20.49
C ASP A 215 -0.57 3.39 20.72
N ALA A 216 -1.75 3.26 21.35
CA ALA A 216 -2.39 1.96 21.59
C ALA A 216 -2.78 1.26 20.26
N LEU A 217 -3.32 1.99 19.30
CA LEU A 217 -3.67 1.45 17.99
C LEU A 217 -2.43 1.08 17.18
N LYS A 218 -1.35 1.86 17.30
CA LYS A 218 -0.06 1.54 16.69
C LYS A 218 0.50 0.24 17.24
N GLU A 219 0.54 0.08 18.57
CA GLU A 219 1.04 -1.14 19.23
C GLU A 219 0.20 -2.36 18.83
N PHE A 220 -1.12 -2.24 18.85
CA PHE A 220 -2.02 -3.30 18.38
C PHE A 220 -1.76 -3.68 16.92
N GLY A 221 -1.69 -2.68 16.04
CA GLY A 221 -1.46 -2.87 14.63
C GLY A 221 -0.11 -3.52 14.32
N LEU A 222 0.95 -3.18 15.05
CA LEU A 222 2.26 -3.83 14.92
C LEU A 222 2.20 -5.32 15.25
N LYS A 223 1.49 -5.71 16.30
CA LYS A 223 1.32 -7.13 16.68
C LYS A 223 0.51 -7.90 15.63
N VAL A 224 -0.57 -7.31 15.13
CA VAL A 224 -1.40 -7.91 14.08
C VAL A 224 -0.63 -8.03 12.77
N GLY A 225 0.09 -6.99 12.37
CA GLY A 225 0.87 -6.98 11.14
C GLY A 225 2.04 -7.95 11.18
N LEU A 226 2.71 -8.09 12.34
CA LEU A 226 3.74 -9.10 12.52
C LEU A 226 3.18 -10.52 12.41
N ALA A 227 2.05 -10.79 13.07
CA ALA A 227 1.40 -12.11 12.98
C ALA A 227 0.99 -12.43 11.52
N PHE A 228 0.55 -11.42 10.77
CA PHE A 228 0.24 -11.56 9.35
C PHE A 228 1.48 -11.94 8.53
N GLN A 229 2.64 -11.25 8.73
CA GLN A 229 3.87 -11.56 8.01
C GLN A 229 4.38 -12.97 8.36
N LEU A 230 4.42 -13.33 9.64
CA LEU A 230 4.83 -14.66 10.06
C LEU A 230 3.96 -15.77 9.44
N GLN A 231 2.66 -15.52 9.32
CA GLN A 231 1.75 -16.45 8.66
C GLN A 231 1.99 -16.52 7.14
N ASP A 232 2.26 -15.38 6.48
CA ASP A 232 2.54 -15.34 5.04
C ASP A 232 3.83 -16.11 4.73
N ASP A 233 4.90 -15.92 5.49
CA ASP A 233 6.17 -16.63 5.35
C ASP A 233 6.01 -18.14 5.61
N LEU A 234 5.26 -18.51 6.65
CA LEU A 234 4.97 -19.91 6.92
C LEU A 234 4.18 -20.57 5.78
N LEU A 235 3.19 -19.87 5.23
CA LEU A 235 2.41 -20.35 4.09
C LEU A 235 3.27 -20.46 2.82
N ASN A 236 4.27 -19.59 2.65
CA ASN A 236 5.21 -19.66 1.54
C ASN A 236 6.12 -20.91 1.64
N LEU A 237 6.48 -21.32 2.85
CA LEU A 237 7.28 -22.52 3.09
C LEU A 237 6.50 -23.84 2.96
N VAL A 238 5.25 -23.89 3.49
CA VAL A 238 4.48 -25.13 3.63
C VAL A 238 3.15 -25.15 2.88
N GLY A 239 2.78 -24.07 2.22
CA GLY A 239 1.51 -23.92 1.52
C GLY A 239 1.43 -24.71 0.21
N ASN A 240 0.26 -24.68 -0.44
CA ASN A 240 0.02 -25.31 -1.73
C ASN A 240 -0.20 -24.21 -2.80
N ALA A 241 0.59 -24.25 -3.88
CA ALA A 241 0.57 -23.28 -4.97
C ALA A 241 -0.81 -23.08 -5.62
N GLU A 242 -1.62 -24.15 -5.71
CA GLU A 242 -2.96 -24.10 -6.32
C GLU A 242 -3.96 -23.25 -5.53
N VAL A 243 -3.71 -23.06 -4.22
CA VAL A 243 -4.61 -22.33 -3.32
C VAL A 243 -4.24 -20.84 -3.23
N GLN A 244 -2.99 -20.46 -3.47
CA GLN A 244 -2.48 -19.12 -3.19
C GLN A 244 -2.41 -18.18 -4.40
N GLY A 245 -2.41 -18.70 -5.64
CA GLY A 245 -2.36 -17.87 -6.86
C GLY A 245 -1.08 -17.03 -7.03
N LYS A 246 -0.01 -17.36 -6.30
CA LYS A 246 1.32 -16.78 -6.38
C LYS A 246 2.32 -17.84 -6.83
N ASP A 247 3.46 -17.40 -7.39
CA ASP A 247 4.62 -18.26 -7.56
C ASP A 247 5.11 -18.75 -6.19
N PHE A 248 5.34 -20.05 -6.08
CA PHE A 248 5.71 -20.71 -4.83
C PHE A 248 7.22 -20.64 -4.64
N ARG A 249 7.70 -20.35 -3.42
CA ARG A 249 9.12 -20.23 -3.08
C ARG A 249 9.84 -19.10 -3.83
N SER A 250 9.16 -17.96 -3.98
CA SER A 250 9.75 -16.76 -4.59
C SER A 250 10.45 -15.85 -3.58
N ASP A 251 10.28 -16.11 -2.28
CA ASP A 251 10.92 -15.37 -1.19
C ASP A 251 12.15 -16.10 -0.66
#